data_19d1ad39aaf51722df102f1d587ef23d
#
_entry.id   19d1ad39aaf51722df102f1d587ef23d
#
_cell.length_a   1.000
_cell.length_b   1.000
_cell.length_c   1.000
_cell.angle_alpha   90.00
_cell.angle_beta   90.00
_cell.angle_gamma   90.00
#
_symmetry.space_group_name_H-M   'P 1'
#
loop_
_entity.id
_entity.type
_entity.pdbx_description
1 polymer ?
#
loop_
_entity_poly.entity_id
_entity_poly.type
_entity_poly.pdbx_seq_one_letter_code
_entity_poly.pdbx_strand_id
1 'polypeptide(L)'
;QQLQCEPSSQAAANQRAGRCGRVANGICIRLYDEADFNQRDAFTDPEILRSSLAGVILRMKALGLGDVVNFPFLQAPSGRAIADGYQLLQELGAVDERGGLLPMGKALSRLPLDPRVGRMIVEARSRGALAEVLVIAAALSVQDVRDRPLEAQAQADQQHAKFDDEKSEFSGYLRLWQWLQDARGGKAVAKSRKEMAAQAAHKAPAAAQKNQSFLPVAQRMQAPAATESIAPEQDTHKLSNRQWEQLLRQNFINIRRVREWR
;
A
#
# COMPACT_ATOMS: atom_id res chain seq x y z
N GLN A 1 1.93 8.92 3.60
CA GLN A 1 3.14 9.37 4.32
C GLN A 1 3.50 10.74 3.79
N GLN A 2 3.44 11.77 4.62
CA GLN A 2 3.98 13.08 4.28
C GLN A 2 5.49 13.02 4.40
N LEU A 3 6.18 13.43 3.32
CA LEU A 3 7.62 13.67 3.37
C LEU A 3 7.84 14.96 4.17
N GLN A 4 8.43 14.84 5.35
CA GLN A 4 8.85 16.00 6.13
C GLN A 4 10.25 16.43 5.70
N CYS A 5 10.42 17.74 5.49
CA CYS A 5 11.74 18.33 5.27
C CYS A 5 12.36 18.63 6.63
N GLU A 6 13.42 17.92 6.96
CA GLU A 6 14.18 18.12 8.18
C GLU A 6 15.62 18.53 7.85
N PRO A 7 16.28 19.37 8.70
CA PRO A 7 17.69 19.63 8.57
C PRO A 7 18.49 18.33 8.69
N SER A 8 19.40 18.06 7.75
CA SER A 8 20.26 16.88 7.86
C SER A 8 21.34 17.09 8.91
N SER A 9 21.67 16.05 9.71
CA SER A 9 22.77 16.11 10.67
C SER A 9 24.14 16.36 9.98
N GLN A 10 25.12 16.80 10.75
CA GLN A 10 26.49 17.01 10.27
C GLN A 10 27.07 15.69 9.71
N ALA A 11 26.90 14.57 10.41
CA ALA A 11 27.35 13.25 9.96
C ALA A 11 26.70 12.84 8.63
N ALA A 12 25.38 13.06 8.47
CA ALA A 12 24.68 12.74 7.22
C ALA A 12 25.17 13.60 6.05
N ALA A 13 25.41 14.89 6.29
CA ALA A 13 25.96 15.81 5.29
C ALA A 13 27.41 15.40 4.89
N ASN A 14 28.25 15.05 5.86
CA ASN A 14 29.62 14.59 5.62
C ASN A 14 29.63 13.24 4.88
N GLN A 15 28.74 12.31 5.22
CA GLN A 15 28.60 11.05 4.52
C GLN A 15 28.24 11.24 3.04
N ARG A 16 27.36 12.21 2.72
CA ARG A 16 27.03 12.57 1.33
C ARG A 16 28.23 13.15 0.61
N ALA A 17 28.96 14.07 1.26
CA ALA A 17 30.19 14.65 0.71
C ALA A 17 31.25 13.58 0.40
N GLY A 18 31.42 12.59 1.27
CA GLY A 18 32.36 11.47 1.06
C GLY A 18 32.02 10.56 -0.13
N ARG A 19 30.84 10.68 -0.72
CA ARG A 19 30.51 9.95 -1.95
C ARG A 19 31.14 10.56 -3.20
N CYS A 20 31.53 11.81 -3.17
CA CYS A 20 32.17 12.49 -4.29
C CYS A 20 33.62 11.99 -4.55
N GLY A 21 34.29 11.43 -3.54
CA GLY A 21 35.73 11.07 -3.60
C GLY A 21 36.02 9.58 -3.86
N ARG A 22 35.11 8.78 -4.36
CA ARG A 22 35.27 7.31 -4.46
C ARG A 22 36.12 6.86 -5.64
N VAL A 23 36.08 7.56 -6.77
CA VAL A 23 36.75 7.19 -8.03
C VAL A 23 37.77 8.25 -8.41
N ALA A 24 37.45 9.52 -8.16
CA ALA A 24 38.32 10.67 -8.43
C ALA A 24 38.03 11.78 -7.40
N ASN A 25 38.91 12.78 -7.33
CA ASN A 25 38.69 13.95 -6.49
C ASN A 25 37.35 14.62 -6.87
N GLY A 26 36.51 14.89 -5.89
CA GLY A 26 35.21 15.51 -6.10
C GLY A 26 35.02 16.75 -5.23
N ILE A 27 34.12 17.64 -5.66
CA ILE A 27 33.75 18.86 -4.93
C ILE A 27 32.30 18.69 -4.45
N CYS A 28 32.06 18.95 -3.18
CA CYS A 28 30.72 19.00 -2.59
C CYS A 28 30.35 20.44 -2.25
N ILE A 29 29.37 20.98 -2.95
CA ILE A 29 28.83 22.32 -2.69
C ILE A 29 27.59 22.17 -1.80
N ARG A 30 27.59 22.87 -0.67
CA ARG A 30 26.44 22.92 0.26
C ARG A 30 25.66 24.20 -0.01
N LEU A 31 24.34 24.09 -0.14
CA LEU A 31 23.43 25.23 -0.40
C LEU A 31 22.87 25.82 0.90
N TYR A 32 23.66 25.84 1.96
CA TYR A 32 23.35 26.43 3.26
C TYR A 32 24.65 26.91 3.92
N ASP A 33 24.52 27.86 4.85
CA ASP A 33 25.65 28.52 5.48
C ASP A 33 26.46 27.60 6.39
N GLU A 34 27.75 27.90 6.55
CA GLU A 34 28.62 27.16 7.45
C GLU A 34 28.17 27.31 8.92
N ALA A 35 27.64 28.47 9.29
CA ALA A 35 27.07 28.72 10.61
C ALA A 35 25.86 27.80 10.89
N ASP A 36 24.93 27.66 9.92
CA ASP A 36 23.81 26.72 10.01
C ASP A 36 24.30 25.28 10.12
N PHE A 37 25.31 24.89 9.33
CA PHE A 37 25.88 23.53 9.43
C PHE A 37 26.45 23.24 10.82
N ASN A 38 27.18 24.18 11.41
CA ASN A 38 27.84 24.00 12.71
C ASN A 38 26.84 23.96 13.89
N GLN A 39 25.62 24.53 13.70
CA GLN A 39 24.54 24.47 14.68
C GLN A 39 23.68 23.20 14.60
N ARG A 40 23.84 22.41 13.52
CA ARG A 40 23.07 21.18 13.36
C ARG A 40 23.59 20.08 14.28
N ASP A 41 22.69 19.15 14.62
CA ASP A 41 23.05 17.98 15.41
C ASP A 41 24.19 17.20 14.76
N ALA A 42 25.12 16.71 15.57
CA ALA A 42 26.27 15.94 15.09
C ALA A 42 25.80 14.66 14.36
N PHE A 43 24.79 13.97 14.89
CA PHE A 43 24.26 12.73 14.35
C PHE A 43 22.72 12.80 14.25
N THR A 44 22.18 12.04 13.31
CA THR A 44 20.73 11.85 13.22
C THR A 44 20.28 10.91 14.34
N ASP A 45 19.13 11.20 14.94
CA ASP A 45 18.54 10.33 15.94
C ASP A 45 18.36 8.90 15.43
N PRO A 46 18.62 7.88 16.28
CA PRO A 46 18.35 6.49 15.92
C PRO A 46 16.90 6.26 15.53
N GLU A 47 16.67 5.31 14.64
CA GLU A 47 15.34 4.94 14.14
C GLU A 47 14.34 4.65 15.28
N ILE A 48 14.83 4.05 16.37
CA ILE A 48 14.00 3.73 17.54
C ILE A 48 13.38 4.96 18.23
N LEU A 49 13.98 6.14 18.07
CA LEU A 49 13.45 7.40 18.62
C LEU A 49 12.50 8.12 17.65
N ARG A 50 12.51 7.74 16.37
CA ARG A 50 11.79 8.43 15.29
C ARG A 50 10.56 7.69 14.82
N SER A 51 10.49 6.37 15.01
CA SER A 51 9.42 5.52 14.51
C SER A 51 8.47 5.04 15.61
N SER A 52 7.29 4.56 15.22
CA SER A 52 6.37 3.92 16.16
C SER A 52 6.99 2.67 16.79
N LEU A 53 6.98 2.59 18.11
CA LEU A 53 7.53 1.45 18.84
C LEU A 53 6.64 0.21 18.83
N ALA A 54 5.40 0.29 18.33
CA ALA A 54 4.47 -0.83 18.33
C ALA A 54 5.05 -2.11 17.70
N GLY A 55 5.68 -1.97 16.53
CA GLY A 55 6.33 -3.10 15.86
C GLY A 55 7.51 -3.68 16.64
N VAL A 56 8.30 -2.83 17.30
CA VAL A 56 9.43 -3.25 18.13
C VAL A 56 8.94 -4.00 19.37
N ILE A 57 7.98 -3.42 20.11
CA ILE A 57 7.37 -4.03 21.29
C ILE A 57 6.77 -5.39 20.96
N LEU A 58 6.01 -5.46 19.86
CA LEU A 58 5.37 -6.68 19.41
C LEU A 58 6.40 -7.78 19.12
N ARG A 59 7.48 -7.45 18.44
CA ARG A 59 8.55 -8.38 18.12
C ARG A 59 9.33 -8.82 19.35
N MET A 60 9.66 -7.90 20.24
CA MET A 60 10.34 -8.23 21.50
C MET A 60 9.50 -9.20 22.36
N LYS A 61 8.18 -8.94 22.48
CA LYS A 61 7.28 -9.84 23.21
C LYS A 61 7.17 -11.22 22.55
N ALA A 62 7.09 -11.27 21.24
CA ALA A 62 7.03 -12.54 20.49
C ALA A 62 8.31 -13.38 20.63
N LEU A 63 9.46 -12.72 20.76
CA LEU A 63 10.77 -13.36 20.96
C LEU A 63 11.11 -13.63 22.42
N GLY A 64 10.27 -13.20 23.38
CA GLY A 64 10.54 -13.38 24.81
C GLY A 64 11.72 -12.57 25.33
N LEU A 65 12.03 -11.40 24.72
CA LEU A 65 13.16 -10.55 25.11
C LEU A 65 12.91 -9.70 26.38
N GLY A 66 11.84 -9.97 27.09
CA GLY A 66 11.47 -9.22 28.28
C GLY A 66 10.68 -7.95 27.99
N ASP A 67 10.68 -7.02 28.93
CA ASP A 67 9.94 -5.76 28.80
C ASP A 67 10.82 -4.70 28.14
N VAL A 68 10.23 -3.93 27.22
CA VAL A 68 10.90 -2.84 26.50
C VAL A 68 11.43 -1.77 27.44
N VAL A 69 10.78 -1.53 28.59
CA VAL A 69 11.19 -0.52 29.59
C VAL A 69 12.54 -0.87 30.20
N ASN A 70 12.80 -2.15 30.45
CA ASN A 70 14.00 -2.63 31.13
C ASN A 70 15.07 -3.16 30.16
N PHE A 71 14.80 -3.10 28.85
CA PHE A 71 15.75 -3.58 27.86
C PHE A 71 16.94 -2.61 27.72
N PRO A 72 18.18 -3.10 27.70
CA PRO A 72 19.40 -2.26 27.69
C PRO A 72 19.65 -1.65 26.30
N PHE A 73 18.82 -0.74 25.86
CA PHE A 73 19.04 0.03 24.64
C PHE A 73 20.25 0.96 24.80
N LEU A 74 20.99 1.17 23.73
CA LEU A 74 22.05 2.19 23.69
C LEU A 74 21.48 3.60 23.91
N GLN A 75 20.33 3.87 23.34
CA GLN A 75 19.50 5.05 23.60
C GLN A 75 18.09 4.59 23.85
N ALA A 76 17.64 4.72 25.09
CA ALA A 76 16.31 4.26 25.47
C ALA A 76 15.22 5.17 24.89
N PRO A 77 14.14 4.59 24.34
CA PRO A 77 12.98 5.36 23.91
C PRO A 77 12.28 6.02 25.11
N SER A 78 11.59 7.14 24.85
CA SER A 78 10.84 7.84 25.89
C SER A 78 9.69 6.98 26.43
N GLY A 79 9.36 7.15 27.72
CA GLY A 79 8.22 6.47 28.34
C GLY A 79 6.90 6.74 27.58
N ARG A 80 6.74 7.95 27.01
CA ARG A 80 5.59 8.31 26.18
C ARG A 80 5.53 7.48 24.91
N ALA A 81 6.63 7.36 24.18
CA ALA A 81 6.68 6.57 22.95
C ALA A 81 6.40 5.07 23.22
N ILE A 82 6.83 4.55 24.38
CA ILE A 82 6.51 3.19 24.82
C ILE A 82 5.01 3.07 25.11
N ALA A 83 4.42 4.02 25.84
CA ALA A 83 3.00 4.02 26.14
C ALA A 83 2.14 4.09 24.88
N ASP A 84 2.47 4.99 23.93
CA ASP A 84 1.79 5.11 22.64
C ASP A 84 1.89 3.80 21.83
N GLY A 85 3.03 3.12 21.89
CA GLY A 85 3.24 1.82 21.26
C GLY A 85 2.35 0.73 21.85
N TYR A 86 2.24 0.64 23.18
CA TYR A 86 1.34 -0.31 23.85
C TYR A 86 -0.12 0.01 23.57
N GLN A 87 -0.52 1.28 23.65
CA GLN A 87 -1.88 1.70 23.33
C GLN A 87 -2.29 1.25 21.94
N LEU A 88 -1.45 1.50 20.93
CA LEU A 88 -1.71 1.03 19.58
C LEU A 88 -1.87 -0.49 19.51
N LEU A 89 -1.02 -1.26 20.19
CA LEU A 89 -1.12 -2.72 20.20
C LEU A 89 -2.39 -3.22 20.91
N GLN A 90 -2.87 -2.52 21.93
CA GLN A 90 -4.15 -2.80 22.58
C GLN A 90 -5.33 -2.52 21.63
N GLU A 91 -5.35 -1.37 20.95
CA GLU A 91 -6.37 -1.01 19.97
C GLU A 91 -6.44 -2.05 18.83
N LEU A 92 -5.30 -2.61 18.41
CA LEU A 92 -5.24 -3.67 17.41
C LEU A 92 -5.62 -5.06 17.95
N GLY A 93 -5.84 -5.21 19.27
CA GLY A 93 -6.09 -6.49 19.91
C GLY A 93 -4.88 -7.42 19.93
N ALA A 94 -3.66 -6.86 19.83
CA ALA A 94 -2.41 -7.61 19.81
C ALA A 94 -1.89 -7.94 21.21
N VAL A 95 -2.17 -7.08 22.17
CA VAL A 95 -1.85 -7.26 23.60
C VAL A 95 -3.06 -6.97 24.47
N ASP A 96 -3.09 -7.55 25.67
CA ASP A 96 -4.10 -7.25 26.69
C ASP A 96 -3.73 -5.98 27.51
N GLU A 97 -4.58 -5.60 28.46
CA GLU A 97 -4.39 -4.43 29.33
C GLU A 97 -3.10 -4.52 30.19
N ARG A 98 -2.62 -5.73 30.46
CA ARG A 98 -1.37 -5.98 31.19
C ARG A 98 -0.16 -6.09 30.26
N GLY A 99 -0.35 -5.86 28.96
CA GLY A 99 0.69 -5.97 27.96
C GLY A 99 1.05 -7.41 27.59
N GLY A 100 0.23 -8.40 27.96
CA GLY A 100 0.40 -9.80 27.57
C GLY A 100 0.07 -10.02 26.09
N LEU A 101 0.84 -10.88 25.41
CA LEU A 101 0.67 -11.14 23.98
C LEU A 101 -0.57 -12.00 23.70
N LEU A 102 -1.52 -11.46 22.95
CA LEU A 102 -2.73 -12.16 22.51
C LEU A 102 -2.51 -12.98 21.22
N PRO A 103 -3.44 -13.89 20.85
CA PRO A 103 -3.35 -14.66 19.61
C PRO A 103 -3.20 -13.78 18.35
N MET A 104 -3.88 -12.63 18.32
CA MET A 104 -3.74 -11.63 17.26
C MET A 104 -2.31 -11.08 17.20
N GLY A 105 -1.72 -10.75 18.34
CA GLY A 105 -0.32 -10.29 18.39
C GLY A 105 0.67 -11.34 17.89
N LYS A 106 0.45 -12.63 18.22
CA LYS A 106 1.25 -13.73 17.66
C LYS A 106 1.12 -13.84 16.14
N ALA A 107 -0.06 -13.61 15.57
CA ALA A 107 -0.26 -13.59 14.13
C ALA A 107 0.45 -12.40 13.48
N LEU A 108 0.33 -11.20 14.05
CA LEU A 108 0.95 -9.97 13.56
C LEU A 108 2.48 -10.02 13.63
N SER A 109 3.06 -10.60 14.70
CA SER A 109 4.52 -10.67 14.87
C SER A 109 5.24 -11.51 13.81
N ARG A 110 4.51 -12.38 13.10
CA ARG A 110 5.03 -13.19 11.99
C ARG A 110 5.08 -12.42 10.67
N LEU A 111 4.40 -11.28 10.58
CA LEU A 111 4.38 -10.47 9.38
C LEU A 111 5.47 -9.38 9.47
N PRO A 112 6.37 -9.26 8.47
CA PRO A 112 7.39 -8.23 8.45
C PRO A 112 6.81 -6.87 7.99
N LEU A 113 5.69 -6.45 8.60
CA LEU A 113 4.92 -5.28 8.21
C LEU A 113 4.61 -4.42 9.44
N ASP A 114 4.20 -3.18 9.19
CA ASP A 114 3.59 -2.36 10.23
C ASP A 114 2.38 -3.08 10.86
N PRO A 115 2.23 -3.07 12.20
CA PRO A 115 1.14 -3.79 12.87
C PRO A 115 -0.26 -3.40 12.39
N ARG A 116 -0.50 -2.15 11.98
CA ARG A 116 -1.78 -1.70 11.42
C ARG A 116 -2.08 -2.38 10.09
N VAL A 117 -1.07 -2.40 9.20
CA VAL A 117 -1.18 -3.07 7.89
C VAL A 117 -1.35 -4.57 8.07
N GLY A 118 -0.57 -5.18 8.97
CA GLY A 118 -0.72 -6.59 9.33
C GLY A 118 -2.13 -6.91 9.82
N ARG A 119 -2.72 -6.04 10.67
CA ARG A 119 -4.09 -6.21 11.19
C ARG A 119 -5.14 -6.19 10.08
N MET A 120 -4.97 -5.30 9.08
CA MET A 120 -5.86 -5.27 7.92
C MET A 120 -5.85 -6.61 7.16
N ILE A 121 -4.66 -7.18 6.93
CA ILE A 121 -4.50 -8.46 6.21
C ILE A 121 -5.15 -9.60 6.99
N VAL A 122 -4.90 -9.69 8.31
CA VAL A 122 -5.47 -10.75 9.14
C VAL A 122 -7.00 -10.68 9.15
N GLU A 123 -7.57 -9.47 9.28
CA GLU A 123 -9.02 -9.27 9.26
C GLU A 123 -9.63 -9.57 7.88
N ALA A 124 -8.96 -9.17 6.80
CA ALA A 124 -9.43 -9.40 5.44
C ALA A 124 -9.63 -10.89 5.12
N ARG A 125 -8.80 -11.75 5.72
CA ARG A 125 -8.94 -13.21 5.56
C ARG A 125 -10.30 -13.70 6.08
N SER A 126 -10.72 -13.24 7.24
CA SER A 126 -12.00 -13.63 7.85
C SER A 126 -13.21 -13.08 7.09
N ARG A 127 -13.03 -11.95 6.38
CA ARG A 127 -14.08 -11.26 5.62
C ARG A 127 -14.13 -11.64 4.14
N GLY A 128 -13.24 -12.53 3.67
CA GLY A 128 -13.19 -12.94 2.26
C GLY A 128 -12.69 -11.86 1.29
N ALA A 129 -11.99 -10.83 1.79
CA ALA A 129 -11.47 -9.69 1.03
C ALA A 129 -9.92 -9.67 0.98
N LEU A 130 -9.30 -10.85 1.12
CA LEU A 130 -7.84 -10.95 1.26
C LEU A 130 -7.11 -10.46 0.01
N ALA A 131 -7.62 -10.77 -1.19
CA ALA A 131 -6.96 -10.41 -2.43
C ALA A 131 -6.89 -8.89 -2.63
N GLU A 132 -8.00 -8.19 -2.35
CA GLU A 132 -8.09 -6.74 -2.46
C GLU A 132 -7.22 -6.05 -1.41
N VAL A 133 -7.28 -6.52 -0.17
CA VAL A 133 -6.51 -5.93 0.93
C VAL A 133 -5.02 -6.17 0.76
N LEU A 134 -4.57 -7.29 0.17
CA LEU A 134 -3.15 -7.49 -0.15
C LEU A 134 -2.64 -6.47 -1.17
N VAL A 135 -3.43 -6.13 -2.18
CA VAL A 135 -3.08 -5.07 -3.15
C VAL A 135 -2.95 -3.72 -2.44
N ILE A 136 -3.90 -3.38 -1.57
CA ILE A 136 -3.89 -2.13 -0.80
C ILE A 136 -2.70 -2.10 0.17
N ALA A 137 -2.49 -3.16 0.93
CA ALA A 137 -1.40 -3.27 1.90
C ALA A 137 -0.02 -3.15 1.23
N ALA A 138 0.15 -3.76 0.07
CA ALA A 138 1.36 -3.62 -0.73
C ALA A 138 1.54 -2.18 -1.23
N ALA A 139 0.47 -1.51 -1.70
CA ALA A 139 0.53 -0.10 -2.09
C ALA A 139 0.92 0.82 -0.93
N LEU A 140 0.41 0.56 0.29
CA LEU A 140 0.76 1.32 1.49
C LEU A 140 2.18 1.07 1.99
N SER A 141 2.80 -0.03 1.60
CA SER A 141 4.15 -0.42 2.02
C SER A 141 5.26 0.10 1.10
N VAL A 142 4.91 0.56 -0.09
CA VAL A 142 5.83 1.15 -1.06
C VAL A 142 5.53 2.63 -1.25
N GLN A 143 6.46 3.36 -1.89
CA GLN A 143 6.20 4.73 -2.30
C GLN A 143 5.13 4.75 -3.41
N ASP A 144 4.23 5.75 -3.40
CA ASP A 144 3.17 5.88 -4.40
C ASP A 144 3.75 5.75 -5.82
N VAL A 145 3.14 4.87 -6.61
CA VAL A 145 3.59 4.60 -7.98
C VAL A 145 3.26 5.72 -8.96
N ARG A 146 2.36 6.64 -8.57
CA ARG A 146 1.98 7.81 -9.36
C ARG A 146 3.05 8.88 -9.22
N ASP A 147 3.71 9.24 -10.32
CA ASP A 147 4.67 10.35 -10.38
C ASP A 147 3.93 11.65 -10.68
N ARG A 148 4.32 12.72 -10.01
CA ARG A 148 3.76 14.06 -10.18
C ARG A 148 4.87 15.08 -10.37
N PRO A 149 5.52 15.12 -11.56
CA PRO A 149 6.61 16.05 -11.83
C PRO A 149 6.14 17.49 -11.73
N LEU A 150 6.98 18.36 -11.18
CA LEU A 150 6.66 19.79 -11.00
C LEU A 150 6.25 20.48 -12.32
N GLU A 151 6.90 20.09 -13.42
CA GLU A 151 6.70 20.70 -14.74
C GLU A 151 5.44 20.18 -15.46
N ALA A 152 4.82 19.08 -14.97
CA ALA A 152 3.69 18.43 -15.63
C ALA A 152 2.58 18.00 -14.66
N GLN A 153 2.41 18.71 -13.55
CA GLN A 153 1.45 18.34 -12.50
C GLN A 153 0.03 18.21 -13.02
N ALA A 154 -0.47 19.20 -13.76
CA ALA A 154 -1.83 19.20 -14.30
C ALA A 154 -2.08 18.02 -15.25
N GLN A 155 -1.08 17.67 -16.08
CA GLN A 155 -1.19 16.52 -16.97
C GLN A 155 -1.17 15.20 -16.20
N ALA A 156 -0.32 15.08 -15.17
CA ALA A 156 -0.28 13.91 -14.31
C ALA A 156 -1.61 13.73 -13.58
N ASP A 157 -2.16 14.79 -12.97
CA ASP A 157 -3.45 14.77 -12.29
C ASP A 157 -4.58 14.34 -13.23
N GLN A 158 -4.62 14.85 -14.45
CA GLN A 158 -5.60 14.44 -15.46
C GLN A 158 -5.48 12.95 -15.81
N GLN A 159 -4.25 12.42 -15.93
CA GLN A 159 -4.05 11.00 -16.19
C GLN A 159 -4.40 10.11 -15.00
N HIS A 160 -4.20 10.60 -13.77
CA HIS A 160 -4.50 9.86 -12.54
C HIS A 160 -5.98 9.89 -12.16
N ALA A 161 -6.73 10.92 -12.57
CA ALA A 161 -8.16 11.07 -12.27
C ALA A 161 -9.02 9.85 -12.64
N LYS A 162 -8.63 9.09 -13.68
CA LYS A 162 -9.32 7.84 -14.07
C LYS A 162 -9.28 6.74 -13.00
N PHE A 163 -8.35 6.83 -12.05
CA PHE A 163 -8.21 5.88 -10.95
C PHE A 163 -8.89 6.37 -9.68
N ASP A 164 -9.25 7.66 -9.60
CA ASP A 164 -9.83 8.25 -8.41
C ASP A 164 -11.24 7.69 -8.13
N ASP A 165 -11.55 7.60 -6.86
CA ASP A 165 -12.87 7.19 -6.36
C ASP A 165 -13.28 8.16 -5.26
N GLU A 166 -14.42 8.82 -5.42
CA GLU A 166 -14.96 9.78 -4.44
C GLU A 166 -15.20 9.17 -3.07
N LYS A 167 -15.42 7.85 -3.02
CA LYS A 167 -15.77 7.14 -1.78
C LYS A 167 -14.55 6.65 -1.00
N SER A 168 -13.44 6.33 -1.68
CA SER A 168 -12.29 5.73 -1.04
C SER A 168 -11.04 5.76 -1.90
N GLU A 169 -9.93 6.28 -1.35
CA GLU A 169 -8.61 6.19 -1.97
C GLU A 169 -8.16 4.73 -2.19
N PHE A 170 -8.58 3.81 -1.33
CA PHE A 170 -8.26 2.39 -1.48
C PHE A 170 -8.86 1.78 -2.74
N SER A 171 -10.06 2.22 -3.14
CA SER A 171 -10.66 1.84 -4.42
C SER A 171 -9.81 2.32 -5.60
N GLY A 172 -9.16 3.47 -5.47
CA GLY A 172 -8.21 4.00 -6.45
C GLY A 172 -7.02 3.05 -6.68
N TYR A 173 -6.43 2.50 -5.61
CA TYR A 173 -5.36 1.50 -5.74
C TYR A 173 -5.85 0.23 -6.45
N LEU A 174 -7.06 -0.23 -6.16
CA LEU A 174 -7.62 -1.41 -6.81
C LEU A 174 -7.89 -1.18 -8.30
N ARG A 175 -8.40 0.00 -8.68
CA ARG A 175 -8.60 0.40 -10.08
C ARG A 175 -7.27 0.48 -10.83
N LEU A 176 -6.27 1.12 -10.22
CA LEU A 176 -4.93 1.21 -10.80
C LEU A 176 -4.30 -0.18 -10.96
N TRP A 177 -4.41 -1.04 -9.95
CA TRP A 177 -3.92 -2.41 -10.03
C TRP A 177 -4.60 -3.19 -11.16
N GLN A 178 -5.92 -3.11 -11.26
CA GLN A 178 -6.68 -3.76 -12.33
C GLN A 178 -6.22 -3.25 -13.70
N TRP A 179 -6.08 -1.93 -13.86
CA TRP A 179 -5.59 -1.33 -15.10
C TRP A 179 -4.18 -1.82 -15.46
N LEU A 180 -3.28 -1.94 -14.48
CA LEU A 180 -1.95 -2.49 -14.69
C LEU A 180 -1.99 -3.95 -15.15
N GLN A 181 -2.91 -4.76 -14.62
CA GLN A 181 -3.07 -6.16 -15.02
C GLN A 181 -3.66 -6.28 -16.43
N ASP A 182 -4.71 -5.52 -16.72
CA ASP A 182 -5.39 -5.53 -18.02
C ASP A 182 -4.44 -5.08 -19.14
N ALA A 183 -3.73 -3.98 -18.93
CA ALA A 183 -2.76 -3.45 -19.88
C ALA A 183 -1.60 -4.43 -20.17
N ARG A 184 -1.25 -5.31 -19.23
CA ARG A 184 -0.21 -6.32 -19.44
C ARG A 184 -0.72 -7.64 -20.02
N GLY A 185 -2.03 -7.77 -20.25
CA GLY A 185 -2.65 -8.97 -20.82
C GLY A 185 -2.89 -10.10 -19.82
N GLY A 186 -3.21 -9.76 -18.57
CA GLY A 186 -3.51 -10.72 -17.50
C GLY A 186 -4.92 -11.29 -17.57
N LYS A 187 -5.16 -12.37 -18.32
CA LYS A 187 -6.44 -13.12 -18.30
C LYS A 187 -6.79 -13.78 -16.93
N ALA A 188 -5.87 -13.78 -15.96
CA ALA A 188 -6.04 -14.49 -14.70
C ALA A 188 -7.09 -13.88 -13.77
N VAL A 189 -7.32 -12.55 -13.83
CA VAL A 189 -8.25 -11.85 -12.93
C VAL A 189 -9.72 -11.99 -13.36
N ALA A 190 -9.97 -12.14 -14.67
CA ALA A 190 -11.34 -12.34 -15.17
C ALA A 190 -11.96 -13.67 -14.67
N LYS A 191 -11.12 -14.71 -14.49
CA LYS A 191 -11.56 -16.03 -14.00
C LYS A 191 -11.93 -15.99 -12.51
N SER A 192 -11.10 -15.36 -11.69
CA SER A 192 -11.35 -15.18 -10.25
C SER A 192 -12.60 -14.32 -9.97
N ARG A 193 -12.83 -13.27 -10.75
CA ARG A 193 -14.03 -12.41 -10.60
C ARG A 193 -15.32 -13.16 -10.95
N LYS A 194 -15.27 -14.03 -11.97
CA LYS A 194 -16.40 -14.87 -12.37
C LYS A 194 -16.70 -15.97 -11.34
N GLU A 195 -15.67 -16.53 -10.72
CA GLU A 195 -15.77 -17.53 -9.66
C GLU A 195 -16.27 -16.92 -8.34
N MET A 196 -15.80 -15.71 -7.96
CA MET A 196 -16.30 -15.01 -6.77
C MET A 196 -17.74 -14.51 -6.94
N ALA A 197 -18.14 -14.06 -8.14
CA ALA A 197 -19.52 -13.70 -8.43
C ALA A 197 -20.45 -14.93 -8.41
N ALA A 198 -20.00 -16.07 -8.86
CA ALA A 198 -20.74 -17.33 -8.79
C ALA A 198 -20.87 -17.83 -7.34
N GLN A 199 -19.85 -17.68 -6.50
CA GLN A 199 -19.89 -18.02 -5.07
C GLN A 199 -20.76 -17.05 -4.26
N ALA A 200 -20.78 -15.76 -4.60
CA ALA A 200 -21.68 -14.78 -3.99
C ALA A 200 -23.15 -15.03 -4.35
N ALA A 201 -23.42 -15.45 -5.59
CA ALA A 201 -24.77 -15.84 -6.02
C ALA A 201 -25.27 -17.13 -5.33
N HIS A 202 -24.37 -18.06 -4.98
CA HIS A 202 -24.73 -19.27 -4.22
C HIS A 202 -24.93 -19.04 -2.71
N LYS A 203 -24.47 -17.88 -2.18
CA LYS A 203 -24.57 -17.55 -0.75
C LYS A 203 -25.69 -16.55 -0.42
N ALA A 204 -26.49 -16.14 -1.41
CA ALA A 204 -27.68 -15.33 -1.17
C ALA A 204 -28.78 -16.21 -0.54
N PRO A 205 -29.32 -15.84 0.64
CA PRO A 205 -30.40 -16.62 1.25
C PRO A 205 -31.67 -16.54 0.38
N ALA A 206 -32.35 -17.69 0.23
CA ALA A 206 -33.54 -17.89 -0.57
C ALA A 206 -34.81 -17.17 -0.03
N ALA A 207 -34.72 -15.91 0.37
CA ALA A 207 -35.79 -15.11 0.97
C ALA A 207 -36.37 -14.03 0.05
N ALA A 208 -36.03 -13.97 -1.22
CA ALA A 208 -36.51 -12.93 -2.15
C ALA A 208 -37.30 -13.47 -3.37
N GLN A 209 -37.85 -14.68 -3.30
CA GLN A 209 -38.69 -15.23 -4.37
C GLN A 209 -40.12 -15.47 -3.91
N LYS A 210 -40.80 -14.42 -3.40
CA LYS A 210 -42.27 -14.39 -3.31
C LYS A 210 -42.69 -12.94 -3.48
N ASN A 211 -42.91 -12.51 -4.70
CA ASN A 211 -43.85 -11.48 -5.15
C ASN A 211 -43.58 -11.08 -6.61
N GLN A 212 -43.85 -11.99 -7.53
CA GLN A 212 -44.07 -11.64 -8.95
C GLN A 212 -45.25 -12.49 -9.49
N SER A 213 -46.40 -12.17 -9.02
CA SER A 213 -47.66 -12.56 -9.70
C SER A 213 -48.51 -11.31 -9.71
N PHE A 214 -48.52 -10.59 -10.83
CA PHE A 214 -49.56 -9.71 -11.35
C PHE A 214 -48.94 -8.69 -12.33
N LEU A 215 -48.73 -9.12 -13.57
CA LEU A 215 -48.69 -8.20 -14.72
C LEU A 215 -49.47 -8.84 -15.88
N PRO A 216 -50.35 -8.06 -16.58
CA PRO A 216 -51.29 -8.59 -17.57
C PRO A 216 -50.58 -8.98 -18.88
N VAL A 217 -51.15 -10.02 -19.52
CA VAL A 217 -50.78 -10.63 -20.80
C VAL A 217 -51.14 -9.68 -21.95
N ALA A 218 -50.36 -8.65 -22.23
CA ALA A 218 -50.60 -7.80 -23.40
C ALA A 218 -49.35 -7.12 -23.96
N GLN A 219 -48.17 -7.75 -23.92
CA GLN A 219 -46.97 -7.26 -24.65
C GLN A 219 -46.00 -8.40 -25.00
N ARG A 220 -46.52 -9.41 -25.63
CA ARG A 220 -45.74 -10.54 -26.15
C ARG A 220 -45.92 -10.59 -27.67
N MET A 221 -45.37 -9.59 -28.36
CA MET A 221 -45.15 -9.67 -29.83
C MET A 221 -44.19 -8.57 -30.23
N GLN A 222 -43.12 -9.00 -30.90
CA GLN A 222 -42.09 -8.25 -31.63
C GLN A 222 -40.74 -8.09 -30.91
N ALA A 223 -39.96 -9.17 -31.01
CA ALA A 223 -38.49 -9.07 -30.98
C ALA A 223 -38.01 -9.16 -32.45
N PRO A 224 -37.24 -8.20 -32.96
CA PRO A 224 -36.60 -8.36 -34.24
C PRO A 224 -35.40 -9.31 -34.11
N ALA A 225 -35.19 -10.08 -35.17
CA ALA A 225 -34.13 -11.07 -35.31
C ALA A 225 -32.76 -10.53 -34.94
N ALA A 226 -32.05 -11.29 -34.07
CA ALA A 226 -30.66 -11.06 -33.74
C ALA A 226 -29.79 -11.21 -34.99
N THR A 227 -29.30 -10.10 -35.49
CA THR A 227 -28.13 -10.08 -36.39
C THR A 227 -26.93 -10.45 -35.55
N GLU A 228 -26.34 -11.60 -35.80
CA GLU A 228 -25.04 -11.99 -35.28
C GLU A 228 -24.00 -10.94 -35.71
N SER A 229 -23.72 -9.99 -34.84
CA SER A 229 -22.51 -9.18 -34.95
C SER A 229 -21.35 -10.02 -34.45
N ILE A 230 -20.56 -10.51 -35.37
CA ILE A 230 -19.22 -11.05 -35.11
C ILE A 230 -18.45 -9.96 -34.41
N ALA A 231 -18.35 -10.06 -33.06
CA ALA A 231 -17.44 -9.24 -32.28
C ALA A 231 -16.01 -9.56 -32.76
N PRO A 232 -15.19 -8.56 -33.08
CA PRO A 232 -13.80 -8.85 -33.46
C PRO A 232 -13.13 -9.53 -32.26
N GLU A 233 -12.55 -10.69 -32.49
CA GLU A 233 -11.61 -11.34 -31.58
C GLU A 233 -10.54 -10.32 -31.25
N GLN A 234 -10.63 -9.76 -30.04
CA GLN A 234 -9.58 -8.90 -29.54
C GLN A 234 -8.36 -9.77 -29.25
N ASP A 235 -7.45 -9.73 -30.20
CA ASP A 235 -6.11 -10.29 -30.10
C ASP A 235 -5.43 -9.75 -28.86
N THR A 236 -5.44 -10.53 -27.79
CA THR A 236 -4.84 -10.17 -26.48
C THR A 236 -3.33 -10.38 -26.55
N HIS A 237 -2.64 -9.65 -27.43
CA HIS A 237 -1.19 -9.63 -27.44
C HIS A 237 -0.68 -8.92 -26.18
N LYS A 238 0.09 -9.65 -25.36
CA LYS A 238 0.83 -9.07 -24.24
C LYS A 238 1.73 -7.96 -24.78
N LEU A 239 1.65 -6.77 -24.16
CA LEU A 239 2.56 -5.69 -24.48
C LEU A 239 4.02 -6.14 -24.28
N SER A 240 4.88 -5.80 -25.25
CA SER A 240 6.33 -5.93 -25.06
C SER A 240 6.79 -5.08 -23.88
N ASN A 241 7.93 -5.41 -23.26
CA ASN A 241 8.45 -4.63 -22.14
C ASN A 241 8.63 -3.14 -22.49
N ARG A 242 9.06 -2.84 -23.72
CA ARG A 242 9.22 -1.46 -24.19
C ARG A 242 7.89 -0.72 -24.31
N GLN A 243 6.86 -1.36 -24.87
CA GLN A 243 5.51 -0.78 -24.95
C GLN A 243 4.90 -0.58 -23.57
N TRP A 244 5.12 -1.54 -22.66
CA TRP A 244 4.71 -1.42 -21.27
C TRP A 244 5.37 -0.22 -20.56
N GLU A 245 6.68 -0.06 -20.69
CA GLU A 245 7.40 1.09 -20.11
C GLU A 245 6.91 2.42 -20.70
N GLN A 246 6.67 2.46 -22.00
CA GLN A 246 6.14 3.65 -22.66
C GLN A 246 4.73 3.99 -22.15
N LEU A 247 3.85 3.00 -22.00
CA LEU A 247 2.50 3.18 -21.47
C LEU A 247 2.54 3.75 -20.04
N LEU A 248 3.40 3.21 -19.17
CA LEU A 248 3.55 3.72 -17.81
C LEU A 248 4.03 5.17 -17.78
N ARG A 249 5.04 5.52 -18.60
CA ARG A 249 5.54 6.90 -18.68
C ARG A 249 4.48 7.87 -19.18
N GLN A 250 3.68 7.51 -20.18
CA GLN A 250 2.59 8.33 -20.71
C GLN A 250 1.50 8.60 -19.67
N ASN A 251 1.36 7.72 -18.68
CA ASN A 251 0.39 7.84 -17.60
C ASN A 251 1.03 8.34 -16.28
N PHE A 252 2.26 8.83 -16.32
CA PHE A 252 3.01 9.30 -15.15
C PHE A 252 3.05 8.25 -14.01
N ILE A 253 3.33 6.99 -14.38
CA ILE A 253 3.45 5.88 -13.43
C ILE A 253 4.89 5.40 -13.40
N ASN A 254 5.46 5.32 -12.19
CA ASN A 254 6.83 4.94 -11.94
C ASN A 254 7.02 3.42 -12.06
N ILE A 255 7.77 2.98 -13.06
CA ILE A 255 7.97 1.56 -13.33
C ILE A 255 8.70 0.81 -12.20
N ARG A 256 9.65 1.46 -11.49
CA ARG A 256 10.38 0.82 -10.39
C ARG A 256 9.44 0.53 -9.24
N ARG A 257 8.64 1.53 -8.83
CA ARG A 257 7.64 1.37 -7.76
C ARG A 257 6.55 0.38 -8.11
N VAL A 258 6.13 0.31 -9.39
CA VAL A 258 5.20 -0.75 -9.86
C VAL A 258 5.82 -2.14 -9.72
N ARG A 259 7.13 -2.29 -9.95
CA ARG A 259 7.83 -3.57 -9.74
C ARG A 259 7.94 -3.95 -8.27
N GLU A 260 8.10 -2.98 -7.38
CA GLU A 260 8.11 -3.18 -5.93
C GLU A 260 6.72 -3.52 -5.38
N TRP A 261 5.67 -2.91 -5.95
CA TRP A 261 4.28 -3.16 -5.58
C TRP A 261 3.79 -4.56 -5.99
N ARG A 262 4.35 -5.14 -7.02
CA ARG A 262 3.97 -6.47 -7.55
C ARG A 262 4.63 -7.62 -6.82
#